data_d2baa093b24e84b16ac676f2a90ccba8
#
_entry.id   d2baa093b24e84b16ac676f2a90ccba8
#
_cell.length_a   1.000
_cell.length_b   1.000
_cell.length_c   1.000
_cell.angle_alpha   90.00
_cell.angle_beta   90.00
_cell.angle_gamma   90.00
#
_symmetry.space_group_name_H-M   'P 1'
#
loop_
_entity.id
_entity.type
_entity.pdbx_description
1 polymer ?
#
loop_
_entity_poly.entity_id
_entity_poly.type
_entity_poly.pdbx_seq_one_letter_code
_entity_poly.pdbx_strand_id
1 'polypeptide(L)'
;VLAASVVRLTQQHVMVQELYCIETLARVDVLCLDKTGTITEGTMDCKETVVLDDLFEAQVPKALSSLTAALEDHNATFTAIAAKFTDPAPWRAEKAVPFSSRTKWSGATFEGQGTYILGAAEFVMPARDPHLQEALYEYSRDNRVLLLAHSDAPLGAEGLPAGLHPVALILLQDNIRKAAPATLRYFKEQGVVCKVISGDSVETVSGIACRAGVENWDKAVDMSQVSKKEIPEAAEKYTVFGRVTPEQKKLLVKALQKKGHTVAMTGDGVNDVMALKEADCGIAIAGGADAARNVAQLVLLKSNFEALPKVVAEGRRAINNIQRSASLFLVKTVYASLLSIAFLFITAPYPFEPIHLTLIGFTTTGVPSVVLGLQPNHRRSLRHYHCFGGVDGCRLRTGLLSGSEAGRGPVCPADRRRNSDPPVLCLPPLDAGARRAVRLHDVPIFPGVLRFQYLLLH
;
A
#
# COMPACT_ATOMS: atom_id res chain seq x y z
N VAL A 1 24.15 -7.07 -4.86
CA VAL A 1 23.29 -6.14 -4.11
C VAL A 1 21.90 -6.72 -3.94
N LEU A 2 21.16 -7.05 -5.03
CA LEU A 2 19.79 -7.55 -4.97
C LEU A 2 19.66 -8.85 -4.15
N ALA A 3 20.55 -9.83 -4.33
CA ALA A 3 20.54 -11.06 -3.55
C ALA A 3 20.66 -10.80 -2.02
N ALA A 4 21.53 -9.86 -1.63
CA ALA A 4 21.63 -9.46 -0.22
C ALA A 4 20.34 -8.78 0.29
N SER A 5 19.65 -8.04 -0.57
CA SER A 5 18.35 -7.46 -0.24
C SER A 5 17.27 -8.53 -0.04
N VAL A 6 17.23 -9.55 -0.90
CA VAL A 6 16.30 -10.69 -0.74
C VAL A 6 16.49 -11.36 0.62
N VAL A 7 17.74 -11.70 0.97
CA VAL A 7 18.04 -12.34 2.27
C VAL A 7 17.55 -11.47 3.44
N ARG A 8 17.76 -10.17 3.40
CA ARG A 8 17.30 -9.24 4.45
C ARG A 8 15.78 -9.14 4.50
N LEU A 9 15.10 -9.08 3.34
CA LEU A 9 13.65 -9.05 3.27
C LEU A 9 13.03 -10.36 3.79
N THR A 10 13.62 -11.50 3.47
CA THR A 10 13.20 -12.79 3.99
C THR A 10 13.31 -12.85 5.51
N GLN A 11 14.38 -12.31 6.11
CA GLN A 11 14.52 -12.18 7.58
C GLN A 11 13.42 -11.31 8.20
N GLN A 12 12.81 -10.39 7.43
CA GLN A 12 11.69 -9.55 7.83
C GLN A 12 10.33 -10.15 7.47
N HIS A 13 10.30 -11.44 7.13
CA HIS A 13 9.09 -12.17 6.73
C HIS A 13 8.43 -11.60 5.46
N VAL A 14 9.24 -11.15 4.52
CA VAL A 14 8.80 -10.72 3.20
C VAL A 14 9.40 -11.66 2.16
N MET A 15 8.55 -12.32 1.39
CA MET A 15 8.97 -13.16 0.28
C MET A 15 9.00 -12.33 -1.00
N VAL A 16 10.12 -12.36 -1.68
CA VAL A 16 10.33 -11.68 -2.97
C VAL A 16 10.19 -12.72 -4.07
N GLN A 17 9.21 -12.56 -4.95
CA GLN A 17 9.01 -13.44 -6.09
C GLN A 17 9.74 -12.95 -7.34
N GLU A 18 9.82 -11.62 -7.50
CA GLU A 18 10.53 -10.99 -8.60
C GLU A 18 11.59 -10.01 -8.07
N LEU A 19 12.86 -10.21 -8.45
CA LEU A 19 13.96 -9.36 -7.97
C LEU A 19 13.83 -7.89 -8.37
N TYR A 20 13.21 -7.64 -9.51
CA TYR A 20 13.05 -6.28 -10.06
C TYR A 20 12.12 -5.42 -9.21
N CYS A 21 11.18 -6.01 -8.50
CA CYS A 21 10.25 -5.27 -7.64
C CYS A 21 10.96 -4.50 -6.51
N ILE A 22 12.13 -4.96 -6.06
CA ILE A 22 12.93 -4.27 -5.04
C ILE A 22 13.38 -2.89 -5.55
N GLU A 23 13.75 -2.82 -6.83
CA GLU A 23 14.09 -1.55 -7.47
C GLU A 23 12.87 -0.67 -7.67
N THR A 24 11.77 -1.25 -8.15
CA THR A 24 10.51 -0.54 -8.39
C THR A 24 9.96 0.09 -7.11
N LEU A 25 9.98 -0.65 -5.99
CA LEU A 25 9.53 -0.14 -4.69
C LEU A 25 10.25 1.12 -4.21
N ALA A 26 11.53 1.24 -4.52
CA ALA A 26 12.28 2.44 -4.15
C ALA A 26 11.80 3.70 -4.90
N ARG A 27 11.15 3.52 -6.04
CA ARG A 27 10.64 4.57 -6.93
C ARG A 27 9.15 4.85 -6.76
N VAL A 28 8.43 4.00 -6.02
CA VAL A 28 6.99 4.16 -5.78
C VAL A 28 6.69 5.53 -5.22
N ASP A 29 5.78 6.22 -5.86
CA ASP A 29 5.24 7.52 -5.46
C ASP A 29 3.73 7.48 -5.18
N VAL A 30 3.02 6.43 -5.64
CA VAL A 30 1.62 6.16 -5.29
C VAL A 30 1.47 4.74 -4.76
N LEU A 31 0.90 4.61 -3.57
CA LEU A 31 0.56 3.34 -2.94
C LEU A 31 -0.95 3.17 -2.88
N CYS A 32 -1.49 2.27 -3.71
CA CYS A 32 -2.88 1.88 -3.69
C CYS A 32 -3.07 0.77 -2.65
N LEU A 33 -3.90 1.02 -1.66
CA LEU A 33 -4.17 0.13 -0.54
C LEU A 33 -5.56 -0.47 -0.68
N ASP A 34 -5.67 -1.79 -0.70
CA ASP A 34 -6.94 -2.42 -0.40
C ASP A 34 -7.28 -2.19 1.09
N LYS A 35 -8.57 -2.05 1.40
CA LYS A 35 -9.03 -1.85 2.78
C LYS A 35 -8.81 -3.09 3.63
N THR A 36 -9.40 -4.20 3.16
CA THR A 36 -9.52 -5.45 3.91
C THR A 36 -8.18 -6.17 3.96
N GLY A 37 -7.85 -6.76 5.12
CA GLY A 37 -6.57 -7.48 5.28
C GLY A 37 -5.31 -6.59 5.26
N THR A 38 -5.37 -5.37 4.70
CA THR A 38 -4.24 -4.43 4.60
C THR A 38 -4.29 -3.37 5.71
N ILE A 39 -5.22 -2.43 5.64
CA ILE A 39 -5.42 -1.38 6.66
C ILE A 39 -6.12 -1.99 7.87
N THR A 40 -7.08 -2.90 7.62
CA THR A 40 -7.82 -3.62 8.66
C THR A 40 -7.24 -5.01 8.87
N GLU A 41 -7.55 -5.63 10.02
CA GLU A 41 -7.13 -7.00 10.35
C GLU A 41 -7.94 -8.07 9.63
N GLY A 42 -9.03 -7.68 8.94
CA GLY A 42 -10.02 -8.61 8.39
C GLY A 42 -10.99 -9.14 9.43
N THR A 43 -10.87 -8.71 10.67
CA THR A 43 -11.79 -8.98 11.77
C THR A 43 -12.66 -7.76 12.03
N MET A 44 -13.81 -7.99 12.66
CA MET A 44 -14.75 -6.96 13.07
C MET A 44 -15.06 -7.08 14.55
N ASP A 45 -15.40 -5.95 15.17
CA ASP A 45 -15.99 -5.92 16.50
C ASP A 45 -17.45 -5.47 16.43
N CYS A 46 -18.31 -6.11 17.18
CA CYS A 46 -19.67 -5.62 17.42
C CYS A 46 -19.62 -4.54 18.52
N LYS A 47 -19.62 -3.27 18.10
CA LYS A 47 -19.48 -2.13 19.02
C LYS A 47 -20.72 -1.93 19.86
N GLU A 48 -21.84 -1.76 19.22
CA GLU A 48 -23.08 -1.37 19.87
C GLU A 48 -24.28 -2.04 19.20
N THR A 49 -25.38 -2.09 19.93
CA THR A 49 -26.67 -2.51 19.41
C THR A 49 -27.67 -1.41 19.78
N VAL A 50 -28.25 -0.80 18.77
CA VAL A 50 -29.28 0.25 18.93
C VAL A 50 -30.63 -0.42 18.80
N VAL A 51 -31.37 -0.51 19.90
CA VAL A 51 -32.73 -1.05 19.93
C VAL A 51 -33.66 -0.04 19.30
N LEU A 52 -34.48 -0.48 18.35
CA LEU A 52 -35.49 0.33 17.66
C LEU A 52 -36.88 0.10 18.21
N ASP A 53 -37.15 -1.06 18.83
CA ASP A 53 -38.40 -1.43 19.43
C ASP A 53 -38.13 -1.94 20.87
N ASP A 54 -38.50 -1.11 21.85
CA ASP A 54 -38.32 -1.36 23.27
C ASP A 54 -38.94 -2.67 23.75
N LEU A 55 -39.98 -3.18 23.07
CA LEU A 55 -40.61 -4.45 23.39
C LEU A 55 -39.64 -5.65 23.21
N PHE A 56 -38.64 -5.49 22.36
CA PHE A 56 -37.67 -6.55 22.07
C PHE A 56 -36.32 -6.34 22.77
N GLU A 57 -36.12 -5.26 23.55
CA GLU A 57 -34.84 -4.93 24.17
C GLU A 57 -34.22 -6.14 24.92
N ALA A 58 -35.01 -6.78 25.77
CA ALA A 58 -34.57 -7.94 26.55
C ALA A 58 -34.32 -9.19 25.68
N GLN A 59 -34.92 -9.26 24.49
CA GLN A 59 -34.84 -10.44 23.62
C GLN A 59 -33.69 -10.35 22.60
N VAL A 60 -33.27 -9.14 22.23
CA VAL A 60 -32.24 -8.90 21.21
C VAL A 60 -30.95 -9.67 21.45
N PRO A 61 -30.34 -9.68 22.67
CA PRO A 61 -29.13 -10.45 22.92
C PRO A 61 -29.32 -11.95 22.70
N LYS A 62 -30.45 -12.49 23.16
CA LYS A 62 -30.76 -13.91 23.02
C LYS A 62 -31.10 -14.28 21.58
N ALA A 63 -31.82 -13.42 20.85
CA ALA A 63 -32.09 -13.61 19.43
C ALA A 63 -30.80 -13.68 18.59
N LEU A 64 -29.86 -12.75 18.85
CA LEU A 64 -28.56 -12.73 18.16
C LEU A 64 -27.72 -13.97 18.50
N SER A 65 -27.65 -14.36 19.77
CA SER A 65 -26.98 -15.60 20.17
C SER A 65 -27.61 -16.84 19.52
N SER A 66 -28.95 -16.92 19.50
CA SER A 66 -29.66 -18.02 18.86
C SER A 66 -29.47 -18.07 17.35
N LEU A 67 -29.47 -16.92 16.68
CA LEU A 67 -29.18 -16.81 15.25
C LEU A 67 -27.76 -17.29 14.93
N THR A 68 -26.74 -16.87 15.69
CA THR A 68 -25.37 -17.29 15.47
C THR A 68 -25.17 -18.78 15.71
N ALA A 69 -25.84 -19.34 16.68
CA ALA A 69 -25.84 -20.77 16.95
C ALA A 69 -26.54 -21.62 15.86
N ALA A 70 -27.66 -21.09 15.31
CA ALA A 70 -28.46 -21.82 14.32
C ALA A 70 -27.86 -21.79 12.91
N LEU A 71 -27.11 -20.75 12.56
CA LEU A 71 -26.62 -20.53 11.20
C LEU A 71 -25.22 -21.09 10.93
N GLU A 72 -24.45 -21.41 11.96
CA GLU A 72 -23.08 -21.96 11.87
C GLU A 72 -22.17 -21.28 10.82
N ASP A 73 -22.38 -19.95 10.62
CA ASP A 73 -21.65 -19.18 9.63
C ASP A 73 -20.33 -18.69 10.26
N HIS A 74 -19.22 -18.80 9.51
CA HIS A 74 -17.88 -18.44 9.98
C HIS A 74 -17.35 -17.15 9.39
N ASN A 75 -18.21 -16.32 8.79
CA ASN A 75 -17.76 -15.02 8.30
C ASN A 75 -17.44 -14.03 9.44
N ALA A 76 -16.62 -13.01 9.17
CA ALA A 76 -16.15 -12.05 10.17
C ALA A 76 -17.31 -11.34 10.90
N THR A 77 -18.41 -11.10 10.22
CA THR A 77 -19.62 -10.48 10.80
C THR A 77 -20.26 -11.36 11.87
N PHE A 78 -20.50 -12.63 11.54
CA PHE A 78 -21.06 -13.60 12.47
C PHE A 78 -20.14 -13.86 13.65
N THR A 79 -18.83 -14.01 13.38
CA THR A 79 -17.83 -14.19 14.43
C THR A 79 -17.83 -13.03 15.43
N ALA A 80 -17.96 -11.78 14.95
CA ALA A 80 -18.01 -10.59 15.81
C ALA A 80 -19.29 -10.55 16.67
N ILE A 81 -20.44 -10.95 16.10
CA ILE A 81 -21.70 -11.02 16.82
C ILE A 81 -21.67 -12.14 17.84
N ALA A 82 -21.23 -13.33 17.46
CA ALA A 82 -21.11 -14.49 18.34
C ALA A 82 -20.16 -14.24 19.53
N ALA A 83 -19.09 -13.49 19.32
CA ALA A 83 -18.14 -13.13 20.38
C ALA A 83 -18.77 -12.20 21.43
N LYS A 84 -19.72 -11.34 21.04
CA LYS A 84 -20.40 -10.41 21.95
C LYS A 84 -21.63 -11.00 22.60
N PHE A 85 -22.39 -11.81 21.89
CA PHE A 85 -23.66 -12.36 22.36
C PHE A 85 -23.53 -13.86 22.52
N THR A 86 -23.31 -14.30 23.75
CA THR A 86 -23.23 -15.71 24.13
C THR A 86 -24.35 -16.04 25.10
N ASP A 87 -25.24 -16.97 24.74
CA ASP A 87 -26.25 -17.51 25.65
C ASP A 87 -26.04 -19.03 25.75
N PRO A 88 -25.93 -19.59 26.97
CA PRO A 88 -25.78 -21.03 27.17
C PRO A 88 -27.01 -21.84 26.77
N ALA A 89 -28.16 -21.20 26.61
CA ALA A 89 -29.43 -21.81 26.23
C ALA A 89 -30.08 -21.09 25.05
N PRO A 90 -29.53 -21.17 23.82
CA PRO A 90 -30.14 -20.58 22.64
C PRO A 90 -31.51 -21.20 22.32
N TRP A 91 -32.34 -20.44 21.62
CA TRP A 91 -33.63 -20.98 21.16
C TRP A 91 -33.47 -22.09 20.14
N ARG A 92 -34.36 -23.03 20.13
CA ARG A 92 -34.36 -24.11 19.14
C ARG A 92 -34.85 -23.58 17.78
N ALA A 93 -34.00 -23.70 16.78
CA ALA A 93 -34.33 -23.31 15.41
C ALA A 93 -35.17 -24.42 14.75
N GLU A 94 -36.29 -24.08 14.17
CA GLU A 94 -37.10 -24.94 13.31
C GLU A 94 -36.60 -24.93 11.88
N LYS A 95 -36.23 -23.75 11.40
CA LYS A 95 -35.71 -23.55 10.05
C LYS A 95 -34.68 -22.43 10.07
N ALA A 96 -33.58 -22.62 9.34
CA ALA A 96 -32.52 -21.62 9.18
C ALA A 96 -32.18 -21.42 7.70
N VAL A 97 -31.90 -20.17 7.32
CA VAL A 97 -31.43 -19.78 5.99
C VAL A 97 -30.10 -19.09 6.15
N PRO A 98 -28.97 -19.72 5.68
CA PRO A 98 -27.65 -19.13 5.82
C PRO A 98 -27.49 -17.87 4.95
N PHE A 99 -26.45 -17.09 5.26
CA PHE A 99 -26.13 -15.89 4.50
C PHE A 99 -25.79 -16.20 3.04
N SER A 100 -26.31 -15.37 2.13
CA SER A 100 -25.97 -15.41 0.72
C SER A 100 -25.53 -14.02 0.24
N SER A 101 -24.45 -13.95 -0.54
CA SER A 101 -24.00 -12.73 -1.18
C SER A 101 -25.03 -12.13 -2.14
N ARG A 102 -25.98 -12.94 -2.63
CA ARG A 102 -27.07 -12.51 -3.52
C ARG A 102 -28.18 -11.83 -2.74
N THR A 103 -28.61 -12.43 -1.63
CA THR A 103 -29.75 -11.97 -0.83
C THR A 103 -29.34 -10.94 0.22
N LYS A 104 -28.07 -10.95 0.66
CA LYS A 104 -27.51 -10.05 1.68
C LYS A 104 -28.17 -10.12 3.05
N TRP A 105 -28.85 -11.21 3.36
CA TRP A 105 -29.44 -11.50 4.66
C TRP A 105 -29.33 -12.96 5.01
N SER A 106 -29.52 -13.27 6.27
CA SER A 106 -29.68 -14.60 6.87
C SER A 106 -30.76 -14.55 7.93
N GLY A 107 -31.32 -15.70 8.32
CA GLY A 107 -32.35 -15.72 9.34
C GLY A 107 -32.73 -17.11 9.78
N ALA A 108 -33.47 -17.15 10.90
CA ALA A 108 -34.01 -18.41 11.41
C ALA A 108 -35.39 -18.20 12.05
N THR A 109 -36.23 -19.23 11.94
CA THR A 109 -37.49 -19.35 12.68
C THR A 109 -37.25 -20.14 13.94
N PHE A 110 -37.66 -19.64 15.08
CA PHE A 110 -37.47 -20.27 16.39
C PHE A 110 -38.83 -20.67 16.99
N GLU A 111 -38.83 -21.82 17.64
CA GLU A 111 -40.05 -22.38 18.25
C GLU A 111 -40.66 -21.43 19.30
N GLY A 112 -41.87 -20.96 19.04
CA GLY A 112 -42.61 -20.04 19.92
C GLY A 112 -42.05 -18.61 20.02
N GLN A 113 -41.09 -18.23 19.17
CA GLN A 113 -40.40 -16.92 19.19
C GLN A 113 -40.47 -16.19 17.84
N GLY A 114 -41.09 -16.80 16.82
CA GLY A 114 -41.17 -16.22 15.48
C GLY A 114 -39.84 -16.30 14.69
N THR A 115 -39.73 -15.46 13.70
CA THR A 115 -38.59 -15.44 12.76
C THR A 115 -37.78 -14.18 12.96
N TYR A 116 -36.47 -14.35 13.10
CA TYR A 116 -35.48 -13.25 13.12
C TYR A 116 -34.66 -13.25 11.86
N ILE A 117 -34.53 -12.08 11.24
CA ILE A 117 -33.73 -11.85 10.03
C ILE A 117 -32.64 -10.85 10.35
N LEU A 118 -31.40 -11.17 9.98
CA LEU A 118 -30.24 -10.30 10.10
C LEU A 118 -29.63 -10.03 8.72
N GLY A 119 -29.50 -8.78 8.33
CA GLY A 119 -28.95 -8.45 7.02
C GLY A 119 -28.81 -6.96 6.74
N ALA A 120 -28.43 -6.65 5.50
CA ALA A 120 -28.35 -5.26 5.05
C ALA A 120 -29.77 -4.69 4.92
N ALA A 121 -29.99 -3.52 5.50
CA ALA A 121 -31.34 -2.93 5.64
C ALA A 121 -32.07 -2.75 4.31
N GLU A 122 -31.32 -2.43 3.23
CA GLU A 122 -31.87 -2.28 1.88
C GLU A 122 -32.42 -3.58 1.28
N PHE A 123 -31.96 -4.73 1.77
CA PHE A 123 -32.41 -6.04 1.32
C PHE A 123 -33.45 -6.64 2.24
N VAL A 124 -33.39 -6.36 3.56
CA VAL A 124 -34.34 -6.86 4.55
C VAL A 124 -35.62 -6.08 4.52
N MET A 125 -35.53 -4.74 4.43
CA MET A 125 -36.68 -3.83 4.41
C MET A 125 -36.52 -2.76 3.33
N PRO A 126 -36.81 -3.06 2.06
CA PRO A 126 -36.68 -2.10 0.96
C PRO A 126 -37.54 -0.83 1.15
N ALA A 127 -38.77 -0.98 1.65
CA ALA A 127 -39.69 0.11 2.01
C ALA A 127 -39.45 0.48 3.48
N ARG A 128 -38.53 1.39 3.76
CA ARG A 128 -38.18 1.85 5.10
C ARG A 128 -38.99 3.08 5.49
N ASP A 129 -39.36 3.13 6.76
CA ASP A 129 -39.92 4.36 7.31
C ASP A 129 -38.82 5.44 7.48
N PRO A 130 -39.23 6.73 7.62
CA PRO A 130 -38.29 7.83 7.78
C PRO A 130 -37.38 7.69 9.01
N HIS A 131 -37.87 7.17 10.13
CA HIS A 131 -37.09 7.00 11.36
C HIS A 131 -35.98 5.97 11.19
N LEU A 132 -36.27 4.84 10.54
CA LEU A 132 -35.26 3.83 10.22
C LEU A 132 -34.22 4.39 9.24
N GLN A 133 -34.61 5.22 8.26
CA GLN A 133 -33.69 5.84 7.31
C GLN A 133 -32.76 6.83 8.01
N GLU A 134 -33.27 7.65 8.93
CA GLU A 134 -32.49 8.60 9.69
C GLU A 134 -31.45 7.88 10.58
N ALA A 135 -31.89 6.88 11.34
CA ALA A 135 -31.02 6.07 12.18
C ALA A 135 -29.91 5.37 11.34
N LEU A 136 -30.28 4.76 10.21
CA LEU A 136 -29.30 4.15 9.30
C LEU A 136 -28.28 5.17 8.76
N TYR A 137 -28.72 6.38 8.41
CA TYR A 137 -27.85 7.43 7.93
C TYR A 137 -26.87 7.90 9.01
N GLU A 138 -27.35 8.08 10.24
CA GLU A 138 -26.54 8.49 11.38
C GLU A 138 -25.44 7.47 11.70
N TYR A 139 -25.79 6.20 11.85
CA TYR A 139 -24.86 5.16 12.30
C TYR A 139 -23.98 4.59 11.20
N SER A 140 -24.35 4.70 9.92
CA SER A 140 -23.55 4.17 8.81
C SER A 140 -22.30 4.99 8.49
N ARG A 141 -22.13 6.19 9.04
CA ARG A 141 -20.94 7.03 8.82
C ARG A 141 -19.68 6.37 9.32
N ASP A 142 -19.73 5.76 10.52
CA ASP A 142 -18.57 5.22 11.21
C ASP A 142 -18.59 3.69 11.35
N ASN A 143 -19.73 3.06 11.05
CA ASN A 143 -19.95 1.64 11.28
C ASN A 143 -20.57 0.97 10.05
N ARG A 144 -20.33 -0.33 9.94
CA ARG A 144 -21.16 -1.19 9.12
C ARG A 144 -22.41 -1.53 9.91
N VAL A 145 -23.59 -1.16 9.40
CA VAL A 145 -24.85 -1.33 10.09
C VAL A 145 -25.59 -2.52 9.49
N LEU A 146 -26.02 -3.45 10.34
CA LEU A 146 -26.95 -4.52 9.99
C LEU A 146 -28.27 -4.30 10.71
N LEU A 147 -29.36 -4.61 10.02
CA LEU A 147 -30.70 -4.59 10.58
C LEU A 147 -31.07 -5.98 11.10
N LEU A 148 -31.48 -6.04 12.35
CA LEU A 148 -32.23 -7.16 12.92
C LEU A 148 -33.72 -6.85 12.81
N ALA A 149 -34.46 -7.70 12.13
CA ALA A 149 -35.90 -7.61 11.98
C ALA A 149 -36.62 -8.85 12.48
N HIS A 150 -37.85 -8.72 12.95
CA HIS A 150 -38.66 -9.81 13.47
C HIS A 150 -39.97 -9.95 12.68
N SER A 151 -40.49 -11.17 12.63
CA SER A 151 -41.83 -11.49 12.11
C SER A 151 -42.43 -12.69 12.83
N ASP A 152 -43.71 -12.70 13.09
CA ASP A 152 -44.45 -13.86 13.61
C ASP A 152 -44.63 -14.97 12.55
N ALA A 153 -44.48 -14.63 11.27
CA ALA A 153 -44.61 -15.58 10.18
C ALA A 153 -43.31 -16.44 10.01
N PRO A 154 -43.46 -17.74 9.73
CA PRO A 154 -42.30 -18.59 9.52
C PRO A 154 -41.59 -18.26 8.19
N LEU A 155 -40.30 -18.59 8.11
CA LEU A 155 -39.48 -18.49 6.89
C LEU A 155 -40.14 -19.30 5.75
N GLY A 156 -40.42 -18.64 4.64
CA GLY A 156 -40.91 -19.27 3.42
C GLY A 156 -39.84 -20.16 2.75
N ALA A 157 -40.19 -20.83 1.66
CA ALA A 157 -39.27 -21.65 0.89
C ALA A 157 -38.22 -20.77 0.15
N GLU A 158 -38.63 -19.59 -0.31
CA GLU A 158 -37.79 -18.70 -1.14
C GLU A 158 -38.10 -17.22 -0.81
N GLY A 159 -37.79 -16.75 0.40
CA GLY A 159 -37.90 -15.31 0.62
C GLY A 159 -38.11 -14.88 2.07
N LEU A 160 -38.16 -13.57 2.23
CA LEU A 160 -38.43 -12.93 3.51
C LEU A 160 -39.86 -13.20 3.96
N PRO A 161 -40.10 -13.41 5.28
CA PRO A 161 -41.43 -13.58 5.82
C PRO A 161 -42.28 -12.26 5.68
N ALA A 162 -43.56 -12.40 5.67
CA ALA A 162 -44.47 -11.24 5.69
C ALA A 162 -44.48 -10.58 7.09
N GLY A 163 -44.82 -9.29 7.16
CA GLY A 163 -44.96 -8.59 8.44
C GLY A 163 -43.66 -8.35 9.18
N LEU A 164 -42.53 -8.25 8.48
CA LEU A 164 -41.27 -7.86 9.08
C LEU A 164 -41.32 -6.46 9.65
N HIS A 165 -40.83 -6.30 10.89
CA HIS A 165 -40.65 -5.00 11.53
C HIS A 165 -39.21 -4.88 12.07
N PRO A 166 -38.63 -3.67 12.12
CA PRO A 166 -37.26 -3.44 12.57
C PRO A 166 -37.19 -3.57 14.10
N VAL A 167 -36.25 -4.33 14.60
CA VAL A 167 -36.03 -4.58 16.03
C VAL A 167 -34.81 -3.85 16.56
N ALA A 168 -33.68 -3.98 15.88
CA ALA A 168 -32.44 -3.36 16.31
C ALA A 168 -31.46 -3.15 15.14
N LEU A 169 -30.57 -2.19 15.32
CA LEU A 169 -29.39 -2.02 14.47
C LEU A 169 -28.16 -2.58 15.17
N ILE A 170 -27.39 -3.40 14.47
CA ILE A 170 -26.16 -3.99 14.94
C ILE A 170 -25.00 -3.21 14.30
N LEU A 171 -24.25 -2.49 15.14
CA LEU A 171 -23.14 -1.64 14.69
C LEU A 171 -21.84 -2.43 14.74
N LEU A 172 -21.28 -2.69 13.58
CA LEU A 172 -20.04 -3.43 13.40
C LEU A 172 -18.95 -2.46 12.94
N GLN A 173 -17.75 -2.66 13.45
CA GLN A 173 -16.61 -1.84 13.10
C GLN A 173 -15.42 -2.72 12.73
N ASP A 174 -14.80 -2.42 11.57
CA ASP A 174 -13.56 -3.07 11.16
C ASP A 174 -12.42 -2.71 12.12
N ASN A 175 -11.65 -3.72 12.54
CA ASN A 175 -10.47 -3.55 13.36
C ASN A 175 -9.31 -3.03 12.53
N ILE A 176 -8.94 -1.76 12.75
CA ILE A 176 -7.78 -1.16 12.11
C ILE A 176 -6.52 -1.73 12.77
N ARG A 177 -5.55 -2.14 11.93
CA ARG A 177 -4.25 -2.61 12.43
C ARG A 177 -3.58 -1.53 13.25
N LYS A 178 -3.08 -1.88 14.42
CA LYS A 178 -2.37 -0.94 15.33
C LYS A 178 -1.22 -0.21 14.65
N ALA A 179 -0.56 -0.86 13.69
CA ALA A 179 0.56 -0.31 12.95
C ALA A 179 0.15 0.56 11.76
N ALA A 180 -1.09 0.52 11.30
CA ALA A 180 -1.51 1.24 10.10
C ALA A 180 -1.26 2.76 10.18
N PRO A 181 -1.60 3.48 11.28
CA PRO A 181 -1.35 4.91 11.36
C PRO A 181 0.13 5.28 11.28
N ALA A 182 1.00 4.51 11.92
CA ALA A 182 2.45 4.75 11.88
C ALA A 182 3.03 4.49 10.47
N THR A 183 2.58 3.42 9.81
CA THR A 183 2.99 3.07 8.45
C THR A 183 2.54 4.11 7.44
N LEU A 184 1.30 4.58 7.51
CA LEU A 184 0.76 5.62 6.62
C LEU A 184 1.48 6.95 6.82
N ARG A 185 1.78 7.33 8.07
CA ARG A 185 2.59 8.51 8.38
C ARG A 185 3.98 8.42 7.76
N TYR A 186 4.65 7.26 7.87
CA TYR A 186 5.94 7.04 7.22
C TYR A 186 5.85 7.28 5.70
N PHE A 187 4.84 6.73 5.01
CA PHE A 187 4.68 6.93 3.57
C PHE A 187 4.46 8.41 3.22
N LYS A 188 3.65 9.13 4.01
CA LYS A 188 3.47 10.58 3.87
C LYS A 188 4.79 11.33 3.99
N GLU A 189 5.59 11.06 5.02
CA GLU A 189 6.91 11.66 5.24
C GLU A 189 7.88 11.34 4.09
N GLN A 190 7.71 10.18 3.46
CA GLN A 190 8.47 9.78 2.29
C GLN A 190 7.93 10.37 0.98
N GLY A 191 6.85 11.16 1.02
CA GLY A 191 6.21 11.77 -0.15
C GLY A 191 5.57 10.74 -1.08
N VAL A 192 5.10 9.61 -0.54
CA VAL A 192 4.29 8.62 -1.23
C VAL A 192 2.82 8.92 -0.96
N VAL A 193 2.05 9.07 -2.02
CA VAL A 193 0.60 9.31 -1.93
C VAL A 193 -0.10 7.97 -1.70
N CYS A 194 -0.81 7.84 -0.58
CA CYS A 194 -1.63 6.67 -0.28
C CYS A 194 -3.05 6.87 -0.79
N LYS A 195 -3.57 5.90 -1.55
CA LYS A 195 -4.95 5.85 -2.03
C LYS A 195 -5.61 4.58 -1.54
N VAL A 196 -6.86 4.69 -1.04
CA VAL A 196 -7.61 3.53 -0.51
C VAL A 196 -8.66 3.12 -1.52
N ILE A 197 -8.67 1.84 -1.89
CA ILE A 197 -9.52 1.29 -2.93
C ILE A 197 -10.27 0.08 -2.36
N SER A 198 -11.61 0.14 -2.29
CA SER A 198 -12.41 -0.94 -1.71
C SER A 198 -13.72 -1.17 -2.49
N GLY A 199 -14.24 -2.39 -2.40
CA GLY A 199 -15.59 -2.72 -2.88
C GLY A 199 -16.72 -2.29 -1.93
N ASP A 200 -16.39 -1.84 -0.72
CA ASP A 200 -17.37 -1.36 0.27
C ASP A 200 -17.92 0.04 -0.08
N SER A 201 -18.94 0.48 0.65
CA SER A 201 -19.52 1.82 0.48
C SER A 201 -18.49 2.92 0.77
N VAL A 202 -18.64 4.06 0.12
CA VAL A 202 -17.73 5.21 0.26
C VAL A 202 -17.64 5.68 1.71
N GLU A 203 -18.77 5.72 2.40
CA GLU A 203 -18.90 6.16 3.79
C GLU A 203 -18.04 5.27 4.70
N THR A 204 -18.19 3.95 4.58
CA THR A 204 -17.39 2.98 5.36
C THR A 204 -15.90 3.12 5.08
N VAL A 205 -15.51 3.23 3.81
CA VAL A 205 -14.09 3.33 3.42
C VAL A 205 -13.48 4.65 3.89
N SER A 206 -14.21 5.77 3.77
CA SER A 206 -13.79 7.08 4.25
C SER A 206 -13.63 7.11 5.77
N GLY A 207 -14.56 6.52 6.52
CA GLY A 207 -14.46 6.41 7.98
C GLY A 207 -13.23 5.63 8.41
N ILE A 208 -12.91 4.52 7.74
CA ILE A 208 -11.69 3.72 7.99
C ILE A 208 -10.44 4.51 7.61
N ALA A 209 -10.43 5.19 6.45
CA ALA A 209 -9.31 6.00 6.00
C ALA A 209 -9.01 7.15 6.97
N CYS A 210 -10.06 7.82 7.49
CA CYS A 210 -9.97 8.85 8.50
C CYS A 210 -9.31 8.32 9.79
N ARG A 211 -9.84 7.25 10.35
CA ARG A 211 -9.34 6.62 11.58
C ARG A 211 -7.92 6.07 11.43
N ALA A 212 -7.56 5.59 10.24
CA ALA A 212 -6.21 5.13 9.93
C ALA A 212 -5.22 6.28 9.71
N GLY A 213 -5.69 7.53 9.54
CA GLY A 213 -4.85 8.71 9.31
C GLY A 213 -4.40 8.87 7.87
N VAL A 214 -5.18 8.44 6.90
CA VAL A 214 -4.93 8.68 5.47
C VAL A 214 -5.11 10.17 5.16
N GLU A 215 -4.16 10.76 4.46
CA GLU A 215 -4.23 12.18 4.06
C GLU A 215 -5.30 12.39 2.99
N ASN A 216 -6.07 13.47 3.10
CA ASN A 216 -7.18 13.82 2.19
C ASN A 216 -8.24 12.68 2.10
N TRP A 217 -8.53 12.02 3.19
CA TRP A 217 -9.54 10.97 3.29
C TRP A 217 -10.94 11.45 2.89
N ASP A 218 -11.20 12.76 3.01
CA ASP A 218 -12.44 13.45 2.63
C ASP A 218 -12.63 13.52 1.11
N LYS A 219 -11.55 13.40 0.33
CA LYS A 219 -11.62 13.29 -1.13
C LYS A 219 -12.02 11.88 -1.54
N ALA A 220 -13.28 11.58 -1.39
CA ALA A 220 -13.86 10.26 -1.64
C ALA A 220 -14.80 10.27 -2.84
N VAL A 221 -14.95 9.12 -3.50
CA VAL A 221 -15.84 8.95 -4.66
C VAL A 221 -16.46 7.56 -4.71
N ASP A 222 -17.74 7.51 -5.07
CA ASP A 222 -18.47 6.27 -5.39
C ASP A 222 -18.21 5.87 -6.84
N MET A 223 -17.48 4.79 -7.01
CA MET A 223 -17.09 4.31 -8.34
C MET A 223 -18.24 3.66 -9.13
N SER A 224 -19.36 3.38 -8.50
CA SER A 224 -20.57 2.94 -9.21
C SER A 224 -21.18 4.05 -10.09
N GLN A 225 -20.91 5.32 -9.76
CA GLN A 225 -21.40 6.50 -10.48
C GLN A 225 -20.36 7.04 -11.48
N VAL A 226 -19.13 6.50 -11.51
CA VAL A 226 -18.05 6.98 -12.36
C VAL A 226 -17.98 6.14 -13.64
N SER A 227 -18.08 6.78 -14.80
CA SER A 227 -17.95 6.12 -16.09
C SER A 227 -16.49 5.73 -16.37
N LYS A 228 -16.26 4.72 -17.23
CA LYS A 228 -14.90 4.28 -17.60
C LYS A 228 -14.03 5.41 -18.20
N LYS A 229 -14.64 6.42 -18.80
CA LYS A 229 -13.92 7.57 -19.41
C LYS A 229 -13.42 8.55 -18.36
N GLU A 230 -14.09 8.65 -17.22
CA GLU A 230 -13.79 9.57 -16.13
C GLU A 230 -12.78 8.98 -15.13
N ILE A 231 -12.53 7.65 -15.17
CA ILE A 231 -11.57 6.99 -14.27
C ILE A 231 -10.19 7.68 -14.24
N PRO A 232 -9.58 8.11 -15.36
CA PRO A 232 -8.28 8.77 -15.33
C PRO A 232 -8.25 10.09 -14.56
N GLU A 233 -9.33 10.86 -14.60
CA GLU A 233 -9.47 12.08 -13.81
C GLU A 233 -9.76 11.77 -12.34
N ALA A 234 -10.66 10.82 -12.09
CA ALA A 234 -10.98 10.37 -10.75
C ALA A 234 -9.75 9.82 -10.01
N ALA A 235 -8.89 9.06 -10.69
CA ALA A 235 -7.68 8.49 -10.12
C ALA A 235 -6.71 9.55 -9.57
N GLU A 236 -6.63 10.73 -10.17
CA GLU A 236 -5.82 11.84 -9.65
C GLU A 236 -6.52 12.61 -8.54
N LYS A 237 -7.79 12.94 -8.77
CA LYS A 237 -8.57 13.87 -7.94
C LYS A 237 -8.89 13.30 -6.56
N TYR A 238 -9.23 12.01 -6.48
CA TYR A 238 -9.72 11.38 -5.25
C TYR A 238 -8.65 10.53 -4.57
N THR A 239 -8.79 10.37 -3.26
CA THR A 239 -7.92 9.57 -2.40
C THR A 239 -8.60 8.26 -1.98
N VAL A 240 -9.91 8.31 -1.78
CA VAL A 240 -10.72 7.18 -1.32
C VAL A 240 -11.71 6.78 -2.41
N PHE A 241 -11.74 5.49 -2.73
CA PHE A 241 -12.59 4.92 -3.78
C PHE A 241 -13.44 3.81 -3.17
N GLY A 242 -14.76 4.02 -3.14
CA GLY A 242 -15.73 3.03 -2.67
C GLY A 242 -16.47 2.36 -3.82
N ARG A 243 -17.11 1.22 -3.57
CA ARG A 243 -17.88 0.40 -4.53
C ARG A 243 -17.10 0.06 -5.81
N VAL A 244 -15.81 -0.17 -5.66
CA VAL A 244 -14.90 -0.44 -6.78
C VAL A 244 -15.02 -1.89 -7.23
N THR A 245 -15.26 -2.11 -8.52
CA THR A 245 -15.21 -3.45 -9.12
C THR A 245 -13.75 -3.88 -9.40
N PRO A 246 -13.46 -5.19 -9.53
CA PRO A 246 -12.12 -5.67 -9.87
C PRO A 246 -11.54 -5.05 -11.15
N GLU A 247 -12.38 -4.85 -12.17
CA GLU A 247 -11.98 -4.21 -13.42
C GLU A 247 -11.61 -2.73 -13.20
N GLN A 248 -12.41 -2.01 -12.38
CA GLN A 248 -12.13 -0.62 -12.05
C GLN A 248 -10.86 -0.48 -11.21
N LYS A 249 -10.55 -1.42 -10.27
CA LYS A 249 -9.26 -1.44 -9.56
C LYS A 249 -8.08 -1.44 -10.52
N LYS A 250 -8.11 -2.32 -11.53
CA LYS A 250 -7.11 -2.38 -12.59
C LYS A 250 -7.02 -1.07 -13.38
N LEU A 251 -8.16 -0.49 -13.77
CA LEU A 251 -8.19 0.74 -14.56
C LEU A 251 -7.66 1.95 -13.78
N LEU A 252 -7.91 2.04 -12.47
CA LEU A 252 -7.34 3.07 -11.60
C LEU A 252 -5.81 3.00 -11.56
N VAL A 253 -5.25 1.81 -11.33
CA VAL A 253 -3.80 1.59 -11.37
C VAL A 253 -3.21 2.02 -12.71
N LYS A 254 -3.80 1.55 -13.80
CA LYS A 254 -3.36 1.88 -15.17
C LYS A 254 -3.46 3.37 -15.49
N ALA A 255 -4.47 4.05 -14.96
CA ALA A 255 -4.65 5.48 -15.15
C ALA A 255 -3.52 6.27 -14.46
N LEU A 256 -3.15 5.91 -13.23
CA LEU A 256 -2.04 6.50 -12.50
C LEU A 256 -0.69 6.28 -13.21
N GLN A 257 -0.44 5.06 -13.71
CA GLN A 257 0.77 4.74 -14.48
C GLN A 257 0.88 5.58 -15.76
N LYS A 258 -0.23 5.75 -16.51
CA LYS A 258 -0.26 6.61 -17.71
C LYS A 258 0.07 8.07 -17.43
N LYS A 259 -0.15 8.54 -16.20
CA LYS A 259 0.22 9.89 -15.74
C LYS A 259 1.68 9.99 -15.30
N GLY A 260 2.42 8.88 -15.35
CA GLY A 260 3.85 8.83 -15.02
C GLY A 260 4.15 8.49 -13.57
N HIS A 261 3.14 8.02 -12.81
CA HIS A 261 3.34 7.51 -11.45
C HIS A 261 3.90 6.10 -11.47
N THR A 262 4.74 5.79 -10.48
CA THR A 262 5.15 4.43 -10.17
C THR A 262 4.24 3.90 -9.06
N VAL A 263 3.37 2.95 -9.41
CA VAL A 263 2.26 2.51 -8.57
C VAL A 263 2.57 1.18 -7.90
N ALA A 264 2.50 1.15 -6.57
CA ALA A 264 2.39 -0.11 -5.83
C ALA A 264 0.91 -0.37 -5.46
N MET A 265 0.50 -1.63 -5.51
CA MET A 265 -0.84 -2.07 -5.12
C MET A 265 -0.75 -3.17 -4.08
N THR A 266 -1.50 -3.02 -2.96
CA THR A 266 -1.68 -4.10 -1.99
C THR A 266 -3.05 -4.75 -2.16
N GLY A 267 -3.13 -6.05 -1.92
CA GLY A 267 -4.40 -6.77 -1.94
C GLY A 267 -4.27 -8.17 -1.36
N ASP A 268 -5.39 -8.72 -0.88
CA ASP A 268 -5.46 -10.06 -0.28
C ASP A 268 -6.49 -10.97 -0.96
N GLY A 269 -7.38 -10.40 -1.79
CA GLY A 269 -8.50 -11.10 -2.40
C GLY A 269 -8.30 -11.50 -3.87
N VAL A 270 -9.15 -12.40 -4.33
CA VAL A 270 -9.27 -12.74 -5.76
C VAL A 270 -9.62 -11.52 -6.61
N ASN A 271 -10.37 -10.58 -6.02
CA ASN A 271 -10.79 -9.33 -6.66
C ASN A 271 -9.62 -8.38 -6.97
N ASP A 272 -8.46 -8.57 -6.32
CA ASP A 272 -7.28 -7.73 -6.48
C ASP A 272 -6.29 -8.25 -7.54
N VAL A 273 -6.43 -9.50 -7.95
CA VAL A 273 -5.51 -10.19 -8.87
C VAL A 273 -5.19 -9.36 -10.12
N MET A 274 -6.21 -8.77 -10.75
CA MET A 274 -6.01 -7.96 -11.96
C MET A 274 -5.26 -6.67 -11.68
N ALA A 275 -5.50 -6.03 -10.55
CA ALA A 275 -4.85 -4.79 -10.14
C ALA A 275 -3.41 -5.05 -9.66
N LEU A 276 -3.18 -6.13 -8.89
CA LEU A 276 -1.86 -6.57 -8.46
C LEU A 276 -0.93 -6.86 -9.65
N LYS A 277 -1.46 -7.52 -10.68
CA LYS A 277 -0.71 -7.82 -11.91
C LYS A 277 -0.42 -6.58 -12.77
N GLU A 278 -1.33 -5.59 -12.78
CA GLU A 278 -1.15 -4.36 -13.56
C GLU A 278 -0.18 -3.38 -12.89
N ALA A 279 -0.09 -3.38 -11.55
CA ALA A 279 0.76 -2.48 -10.79
C ALA A 279 2.25 -2.69 -11.10
N ASP A 280 3.06 -1.63 -10.97
CA ASP A 280 4.52 -1.72 -11.10
C ASP A 280 5.12 -2.59 -9.97
N CYS A 281 4.46 -2.64 -8.82
CA CYS A 281 4.76 -3.56 -7.74
C CYS A 281 3.46 -4.03 -7.04
N GLY A 282 3.05 -5.26 -7.29
CA GLY A 282 1.96 -5.93 -6.57
C GLY A 282 2.46 -6.57 -5.28
N ILE A 283 1.76 -6.30 -4.18
CA ILE A 283 2.10 -6.75 -2.83
C ILE A 283 0.91 -7.54 -2.28
N ALA A 284 1.07 -8.83 -2.10
CA ALA A 284 0.05 -9.68 -1.48
C ALA A 284 0.30 -9.91 0.00
N ILE A 285 -0.77 -10.27 0.71
CA ILE A 285 -0.74 -10.61 2.12
C ILE A 285 -0.93 -12.12 2.26
N ALA A 286 -0.09 -12.78 3.06
CA ALA A 286 -0.08 -14.24 3.16
C ALA A 286 -1.40 -14.87 3.63
N GLY A 287 -2.18 -14.14 4.46
CA GLY A 287 -3.51 -14.56 4.89
C GLY A 287 -4.61 -14.49 3.82
N GLY A 288 -4.31 -13.93 2.66
CA GLY A 288 -5.24 -13.76 1.55
C GLY A 288 -5.31 -14.98 0.62
N ALA A 289 -6.03 -14.80 -0.50
CA ALA A 289 -6.23 -15.83 -1.51
C ALA A 289 -4.93 -16.26 -2.20
N ASP A 290 -4.79 -17.54 -2.51
CA ASP A 290 -3.64 -18.10 -3.26
C ASP A 290 -3.46 -17.40 -4.60
N ALA A 291 -4.56 -17.07 -5.29
CA ALA A 291 -4.52 -16.38 -6.56
C ALA A 291 -3.85 -15.01 -6.47
N ALA A 292 -4.07 -14.25 -5.41
CA ALA A 292 -3.42 -12.96 -5.16
C ALA A 292 -1.93 -13.17 -4.88
N ARG A 293 -1.57 -14.16 -4.05
CA ARG A 293 -0.17 -14.49 -3.75
C ARG A 293 0.62 -14.91 -4.97
N ASN A 294 0.03 -15.68 -5.87
CA ASN A 294 0.72 -16.20 -7.05
C ASN A 294 1.03 -15.15 -8.13
N VAL A 295 0.33 -14.01 -8.13
CA VAL A 295 0.54 -12.95 -9.13
C VAL A 295 1.33 -11.76 -8.58
N ALA A 296 1.46 -11.65 -7.27
CA ALA A 296 2.17 -10.55 -6.62
C ALA A 296 3.68 -10.72 -6.74
N GLN A 297 4.41 -9.62 -6.90
CA GLN A 297 5.88 -9.62 -6.90
C GLN A 297 6.45 -9.72 -5.50
N LEU A 298 5.70 -9.29 -4.48
CA LEU A 298 6.04 -9.40 -3.06
C LEU A 298 4.91 -10.03 -2.26
N VAL A 299 5.26 -10.85 -1.26
CA VAL A 299 4.28 -11.44 -0.33
C VAL A 299 4.71 -11.16 1.11
N LEU A 300 3.83 -10.53 1.89
CA LEU A 300 4.02 -10.27 3.32
C LEU A 300 3.59 -11.49 4.13
N LEU A 301 4.55 -12.33 4.60
CA LEU A 301 4.28 -13.66 5.15
C LEU A 301 3.54 -13.66 6.50
N LYS A 302 3.65 -12.62 7.31
CA LYS A 302 2.97 -12.51 8.62
C LYS A 302 1.77 -11.56 8.60
N SER A 303 1.19 -11.29 7.42
CA SER A 303 0.16 -10.25 7.26
C SER A 303 0.58 -8.91 7.91
N ASN A 304 1.88 -8.63 7.88
CA ASN A 304 2.47 -7.54 8.64
C ASN A 304 2.65 -6.30 7.75
N PHE A 305 1.65 -5.42 7.81
CA PHE A 305 1.70 -4.12 7.14
C PHE A 305 2.90 -3.26 7.59
N GLU A 306 3.41 -3.48 8.82
CA GLU A 306 4.62 -2.81 9.34
C GLU A 306 5.90 -3.15 8.55
N ALA A 307 5.91 -4.24 7.80
CA ALA A 307 7.06 -4.59 6.98
C ALA A 307 7.25 -3.65 5.79
N LEU A 308 6.19 -2.99 5.28
CA LEU A 308 6.27 -2.14 4.09
C LEU A 308 7.28 -0.99 4.18
N PRO A 309 7.37 -0.21 5.27
CA PRO A 309 8.43 0.79 5.45
C PRO A 309 9.83 0.21 5.30
N LYS A 310 10.06 -0.98 5.86
CA LYS A 310 11.36 -1.66 5.79
C LYS A 310 11.67 -2.15 4.37
N VAL A 311 10.65 -2.64 3.65
CA VAL A 311 10.77 -3.06 2.25
C VAL A 311 11.16 -1.89 1.36
N VAL A 312 10.50 -0.73 1.51
CA VAL A 312 10.85 0.49 0.77
C VAL A 312 12.24 1.00 1.13
N ALA A 313 12.63 0.97 2.41
CA ALA A 313 13.96 1.36 2.84
C ALA A 313 15.03 0.44 2.24
N GLU A 314 14.80 -0.87 2.19
CA GLU A 314 15.71 -1.85 1.57
C GLU A 314 15.80 -1.64 0.06
N GLY A 315 14.68 -1.35 -0.63
CA GLY A 315 14.68 -1.00 -2.04
C GLY A 315 15.55 0.22 -2.34
N ARG A 316 15.42 1.29 -1.55
CA ARG A 316 16.26 2.50 -1.66
C ARG A 316 17.72 2.19 -1.43
N ARG A 317 18.04 1.38 -0.41
CA ARG A 317 19.41 0.92 -0.16
C ARG A 317 19.98 0.17 -1.38
N ALA A 318 19.20 -0.73 -1.96
CA ALA A 318 19.60 -1.49 -3.13
C ALA A 318 19.93 -0.59 -4.32
N ILE A 319 19.02 0.32 -4.68
CA ILE A 319 19.23 1.27 -5.80
C ILE A 319 20.47 2.15 -5.56
N ASN A 320 20.56 2.77 -4.38
CA ASN A 320 21.69 3.64 -4.07
C ASN A 320 23.04 2.91 -4.18
N ASN A 321 23.08 1.66 -3.73
CA ASN A 321 24.29 0.86 -3.80
C ASN A 321 24.57 0.38 -5.23
N ILE A 322 23.54 0.03 -6.03
CA ILE A 322 23.70 -0.29 -7.45
C ILE A 322 24.23 0.93 -8.22
N GLN A 323 23.69 2.12 -8.00
CA GLN A 323 24.15 3.34 -8.64
C GLN A 323 25.62 3.65 -8.33
N ARG A 324 26.02 3.51 -7.06
CA ARG A 324 27.43 3.71 -6.66
C ARG A 324 28.36 2.68 -7.31
N SER A 325 27.96 1.40 -7.31
CA SER A 325 28.76 0.35 -7.98
C SER A 325 28.85 0.61 -9.48
N ALA A 326 27.73 0.95 -10.13
CA ALA A 326 27.71 1.30 -11.56
C ALA A 326 28.61 2.50 -11.89
N SER A 327 28.66 3.52 -11.03
CA SER A 327 29.55 4.67 -11.20
C SER A 327 31.03 4.25 -11.21
N LEU A 328 31.45 3.29 -10.37
CA LEU A 328 32.84 2.77 -10.41
C LEU A 328 33.17 2.13 -11.76
N PHE A 329 32.26 1.32 -12.30
CA PHE A 329 32.46 0.69 -13.61
C PHE A 329 32.50 1.73 -14.73
N LEU A 330 31.61 2.73 -14.68
CA LEU A 330 31.56 3.78 -15.69
C LEU A 330 32.83 4.62 -15.70
N VAL A 331 33.31 5.04 -14.53
CA VAL A 331 34.59 5.78 -14.39
C VAL A 331 35.75 4.99 -14.99
N LYS A 332 35.83 3.68 -14.68
CA LYS A 332 36.83 2.81 -15.24
C LYS A 332 36.78 2.80 -16.78
N THR A 333 35.59 2.65 -17.35
CA THR A 333 35.42 2.62 -18.81
C THR A 333 35.84 3.93 -19.46
N VAL A 334 35.37 5.06 -18.89
CA VAL A 334 35.65 6.40 -19.41
C VAL A 334 37.17 6.67 -19.39
N TYR A 335 37.85 6.46 -18.26
CA TYR A 335 39.28 6.75 -18.21
C TYR A 335 40.09 5.82 -19.14
N ALA A 336 39.74 4.54 -19.24
CA ALA A 336 40.39 3.62 -20.14
C ALA A 336 40.24 4.03 -21.61
N SER A 337 39.04 4.45 -22.00
CA SER A 337 38.75 4.97 -23.35
C SER A 337 39.55 6.25 -23.64
N LEU A 338 39.55 7.22 -22.72
CA LEU A 338 40.31 8.45 -22.87
C LEU A 338 41.80 8.20 -22.96
N LEU A 339 42.31 7.28 -22.15
CA LEU A 339 43.74 6.90 -22.19
C LEU A 339 44.08 6.24 -23.52
N SER A 340 43.26 5.29 -24.00
CA SER A 340 43.45 4.64 -25.29
C SER A 340 43.50 5.67 -26.44
N ILE A 341 42.57 6.65 -26.45
CA ILE A 341 42.54 7.73 -27.43
C ILE A 341 43.79 8.59 -27.33
N ALA A 342 44.23 8.95 -26.12
CA ALA A 342 45.47 9.75 -25.95
C ALA A 342 46.68 9.09 -26.51
N PHE A 343 46.83 7.74 -26.33
CA PHE A 343 47.96 6.97 -26.83
C PHE A 343 47.92 6.76 -28.36
N LEU A 344 46.82 7.07 -29.06
CA LEU A 344 46.82 7.17 -30.52
C LEU A 344 47.66 8.34 -31.05
N PHE A 345 47.85 9.37 -30.26
CA PHE A 345 48.60 10.59 -30.60
C PHE A 345 50.00 10.65 -29.97
N ILE A 346 50.34 9.71 -29.10
CA ILE A 346 51.63 9.61 -28.41
C ILE A 346 52.40 8.44 -29.01
N THR A 347 53.68 8.67 -29.35
CA THR A 347 54.55 7.65 -29.93
C THR A 347 55.08 6.60 -28.93
N ALA A 348 54.78 6.76 -27.62
CA ALA A 348 55.11 5.81 -26.59
C ALA A 348 54.19 4.58 -26.60
N PRO A 349 54.67 3.40 -26.22
CA PRO A 349 53.85 2.21 -26.10
C PRO A 349 52.77 2.39 -25.01
N TYR A 350 51.62 1.75 -25.20
CA TYR A 350 50.53 1.79 -24.22
C TYR A 350 51.03 1.21 -22.88
N PRO A 351 50.81 1.91 -21.73
CA PRO A 351 51.48 1.61 -20.48
C PRO A 351 50.91 0.41 -19.73
N PHE A 352 49.79 -0.16 -20.17
CA PHE A 352 49.12 -1.26 -19.46
C PHE A 352 49.05 -2.52 -20.33
N GLU A 353 49.50 -3.61 -19.77
CA GLU A 353 49.22 -4.95 -20.26
C GLU A 353 47.89 -5.47 -19.72
N PRO A 354 47.23 -6.44 -20.38
CA PRO A 354 45.95 -7.00 -19.93
C PRO A 354 45.93 -7.46 -18.47
N ILE A 355 47.07 -8.01 -17.98
CA ILE A 355 47.20 -8.46 -16.60
C ILE A 355 47.16 -7.30 -15.60
N HIS A 356 47.75 -6.15 -15.94
CA HIS A 356 47.70 -4.94 -15.13
C HIS A 356 46.26 -4.41 -15.03
N LEU A 357 45.52 -4.40 -16.14
CA LEU A 357 44.14 -3.98 -16.19
C LEU A 357 43.20 -4.90 -15.35
N THR A 358 43.51 -6.19 -15.30
CA THR A 358 42.80 -7.16 -14.48
C THR A 358 42.99 -6.86 -12.99
N LEU A 359 44.24 -6.66 -12.56
CA LEU A 359 44.58 -6.35 -11.17
C LEU A 359 43.95 -5.01 -10.73
N ILE A 360 44.12 -3.99 -11.56
CA ILE A 360 43.48 -2.67 -11.34
C ILE A 360 41.97 -2.82 -11.25
N GLY A 361 41.36 -3.55 -12.17
CA GLY A 361 39.92 -3.78 -12.17
C GLY A 361 39.43 -4.49 -10.91
N PHE A 362 40.14 -5.49 -10.45
CA PHE A 362 39.80 -6.21 -9.22
C PHE A 362 39.87 -5.30 -7.99
N THR A 363 40.96 -4.56 -7.83
CA THR A 363 41.20 -3.72 -6.65
C THR A 363 40.41 -2.44 -6.62
N THR A 364 40.18 -1.79 -7.76
CA THR A 364 39.51 -0.47 -7.85
C THR A 364 38.00 -0.57 -8.10
N THR A 365 37.53 -1.66 -8.67
CA THR A 365 36.13 -1.82 -9.05
C THR A 365 35.51 -3.06 -8.39
N GLY A 366 36.14 -4.22 -8.47
CA GLY A 366 35.62 -5.50 -7.97
C GLY A 366 35.35 -5.46 -6.46
N VAL A 367 36.44 -5.36 -5.67
CA VAL A 367 36.36 -5.35 -4.21
C VAL A 367 35.51 -4.16 -3.70
N PRO A 368 35.70 -2.89 -4.14
CA PRO A 368 34.90 -1.78 -3.70
C PRO A 368 33.41 -1.92 -4.01
N SER A 369 33.02 -2.47 -5.18
CA SER A 369 31.60 -2.66 -5.51
C SER A 369 30.92 -3.69 -4.62
N VAL A 370 31.63 -4.73 -4.16
CA VAL A 370 31.09 -5.67 -3.16
C VAL A 370 30.89 -4.97 -1.82
N VAL A 371 31.87 -4.22 -1.35
CA VAL A 371 31.79 -3.46 -0.09
C VAL A 371 30.65 -2.43 -0.14
N LEU A 372 30.54 -1.65 -1.22
CA LEU A 372 29.44 -0.70 -1.42
C LEU A 372 28.08 -1.40 -1.46
N GLY A 373 28.00 -2.59 -2.08
CA GLY A 373 26.78 -3.39 -2.13
C GLY A 373 26.23 -3.80 -0.75
N LEU A 374 27.09 -3.89 0.26
CA LEU A 374 26.73 -4.27 1.62
C LEU A 374 26.45 -3.08 2.55
N GLN A 375 26.81 -1.85 2.16
CA GLN A 375 26.65 -0.66 3.00
C GLN A 375 25.18 -0.31 3.28
N PRO A 376 24.85 0.16 4.49
CA PRO A 376 23.55 0.75 4.81
C PRO A 376 23.44 2.14 4.16
N ASN A 377 22.57 2.29 3.16
CA ASN A 377 22.34 3.57 2.47
C ASN A 377 20.86 3.73 2.12
N HIS A 378 20.10 4.27 3.04
CA HIS A 378 18.64 4.43 2.93
C HIS A 378 18.21 5.83 2.49
N ARG A 379 19.13 6.66 1.99
CA ARG A 379 18.81 8.01 1.51
C ARG A 379 17.78 7.94 0.38
N ARG A 380 16.88 8.93 0.31
CA ARG A 380 15.94 9.03 -0.80
C ARG A 380 16.73 9.26 -2.08
N SER A 381 16.55 8.39 -3.07
CA SER A 381 17.15 8.56 -4.39
C SER A 381 16.56 9.82 -5.03
N LEU A 382 17.41 10.74 -5.47
CA LEU A 382 16.95 11.93 -6.18
C LEU A 382 16.34 11.49 -7.53
N ARG A 383 15.18 12.03 -7.89
CA ARG A 383 14.40 11.74 -9.12
C ARG A 383 15.17 11.97 -10.45
N HIS A 384 16.44 12.35 -10.41
CA HIS A 384 17.18 12.88 -11.57
C HIS A 384 17.94 11.85 -12.44
N TYR A 385 17.79 10.54 -12.20
CA TYR A 385 18.50 9.55 -13.04
C TYR A 385 17.55 8.70 -13.88
N HIS A 386 16.83 9.36 -14.80
CA HIS A 386 16.06 8.65 -15.87
C HIS A 386 16.95 8.09 -16.99
N CYS A 387 18.29 8.08 -16.86
CA CYS A 387 19.19 7.75 -17.98
C CYS A 387 19.75 6.32 -17.98
N PHE A 388 19.41 5.43 -17.06
CA PHE A 388 19.96 4.06 -17.06
C PHE A 388 18.90 2.99 -16.79
N GLY A 389 17.88 2.98 -17.61
CA GLY A 389 16.87 1.92 -17.57
C GLY A 389 16.29 1.65 -18.95
N GLY A 390 16.75 0.58 -19.60
CA GLY A 390 16.10 0.03 -20.79
C GLY A 390 16.51 0.66 -22.12
N VAL A 391 16.84 -0.19 -23.09
CA VAL A 391 17.22 0.17 -24.46
C VAL A 391 16.03 0.70 -25.28
N ASP A 392 14.83 0.77 -24.70
CA ASP A 392 13.62 1.23 -25.35
C ASP A 392 13.11 2.54 -24.69
N GLY A 393 13.48 3.68 -25.29
CA GLY A 393 12.79 4.92 -25.01
C GLY A 393 13.61 6.11 -24.52
N CYS A 394 14.82 6.32 -24.99
CA CYS A 394 15.53 7.59 -24.83
C CYS A 394 14.87 8.68 -25.70
N ARG A 395 13.75 9.27 -25.24
CA ARG A 395 13.29 10.58 -25.73
C ARG A 395 14.07 11.65 -24.99
N LEU A 396 15.13 12.10 -25.64
CA LEU A 396 15.79 13.38 -25.34
C LEU A 396 14.74 14.51 -25.42
N ARG A 397 14.24 14.94 -24.28
CA ARG A 397 13.52 16.20 -24.16
C ARG A 397 14.56 17.32 -24.03
N THR A 398 15.06 17.78 -25.16
CA THR A 398 15.74 19.08 -25.25
C THR A 398 14.69 20.17 -25.00
N GLY A 399 14.54 20.55 -23.74
CA GLY A 399 13.78 21.75 -23.36
C GLY A 399 14.66 22.95 -23.63
N LEU A 400 14.53 23.55 -24.80
CA LEU A 400 14.96 24.91 -25.05
C LEU A 400 14.24 25.83 -24.09
N LEU A 401 15.02 26.57 -23.33
CA LEU A 401 14.59 27.69 -22.52
C LEU A 401 13.90 28.74 -23.41
N SER A 402 12.59 28.89 -23.33
CA SER A 402 11.88 30.10 -23.64
C SER A 402 11.25 30.59 -22.34
N GLY A 403 11.67 31.75 -21.91
CA GLY A 403 11.18 32.38 -20.69
C GLY A 403 9.72 32.78 -20.80
N SER A 404 9.01 32.65 -19.71
CA SER A 404 8.15 33.70 -19.14
C SER A 404 7.35 33.15 -17.97
N GLU A 405 7.31 33.97 -16.94
CA GLU A 405 6.32 34.11 -15.88
C GLU A 405 6.37 33.25 -14.62
N ALA A 406 6.60 34.01 -13.59
CA ALA A 406 6.63 33.75 -12.18
C ALA A 406 5.30 33.20 -11.61
N GLY A 407 5.38 32.12 -10.86
CA GLY A 407 4.36 31.68 -9.91
C GLY A 407 5.00 31.48 -8.54
N ARG A 408 4.65 32.33 -7.60
CA ARG A 408 5.17 32.39 -6.23
C ARG A 408 4.80 31.16 -5.43
N GLY A 409 5.78 30.41 -4.95
CA GLY A 409 5.63 29.45 -3.87
C GLY A 409 5.85 30.11 -2.50
N PRO A 410 5.32 29.56 -1.38
CA PRO A 410 5.31 30.22 -0.09
C PRO A 410 6.71 30.33 0.52
N VAL A 411 7.05 31.56 0.89
CA VAL A 411 8.27 31.94 1.59
C VAL A 411 8.13 31.59 3.07
N CYS A 412 9.07 30.82 3.62
CA CYS A 412 9.30 30.75 5.07
C CYS A 412 9.95 32.06 5.55
N PRO A 413 9.47 32.69 6.63
CA PRO A 413 10.06 33.88 7.18
C PRO A 413 11.08 33.52 8.26
N ALA A 414 12.35 33.87 8.04
CA ALA A 414 13.38 34.24 8.99
C ALA A 414 14.76 34.12 8.32
N ASP A 415 15.46 35.11 8.01
CA ASP A 415 16.27 35.95 8.84
C ASP A 415 16.95 37.02 7.96
N ARG A 416 16.66 38.25 8.24
CA ARG A 416 17.44 39.39 7.72
C ARG A 416 18.70 39.50 8.57
N ARG A 417 19.87 39.22 7.97
CA ARG A 417 21.10 39.98 8.27
C ARG A 417 22.21 39.72 7.25
N ARG A 418 22.59 40.83 6.60
CA ARG A 418 23.88 41.23 6.06
C ARG A 418 24.44 40.58 4.80
N ASN A 419 24.49 41.44 3.81
CA ASN A 419 25.30 41.45 2.60
C ASN A 419 26.78 41.11 2.82
N SER A 420 27.35 40.60 1.72
CA SER A 420 28.77 40.52 1.38
C SER A 420 29.52 39.29 1.85
N ASP A 421 29.24 38.15 1.14
CA ASP A 421 30.30 37.16 0.90
C ASP A 421 29.89 36.27 -0.31
N PRO A 422 30.84 35.81 -1.14
CA PRO A 422 30.53 34.98 -2.30
C PRO A 422 29.95 33.60 -1.85
N PRO A 423 29.21 32.90 -2.72
CA PRO A 423 28.53 31.67 -2.33
C PRO A 423 29.55 30.59 -1.96
N VAL A 424 29.73 30.39 -0.67
CA VAL A 424 30.42 29.20 -0.14
C VAL A 424 29.50 28.04 -0.36
N LEU A 425 29.95 27.08 -1.17
CA LEU A 425 29.29 25.79 -1.35
C LEU A 425 29.28 25.07 0.01
N CYS A 426 28.18 25.17 0.75
CA CYS A 426 28.00 24.41 1.99
C CYS A 426 27.87 22.92 1.64
N LEU A 427 28.94 22.20 1.78
CA LEU A 427 28.94 20.74 1.82
C LEU A 427 28.33 20.31 3.16
N PRO A 428 27.34 19.38 3.19
CA PRO A 428 26.81 18.88 4.44
C PRO A 428 27.91 18.11 5.22
N PRO A 429 27.88 18.15 6.57
CA PRO A 429 28.88 17.50 7.39
C PRO A 429 28.86 15.99 7.17
N LEU A 430 30.03 15.41 6.97
CA LEU A 430 30.24 13.96 6.88
C LEU A 430 29.87 13.30 8.21
N ASP A 431 28.99 12.32 8.14
CA ASP A 431 28.56 11.51 9.27
C ASP A 431 29.78 10.84 9.94
N ALA A 432 29.89 10.92 11.24
CA ALA A 432 31.06 10.45 12.04
C ALA A 432 31.35 8.93 11.86
N GLY A 433 30.35 8.15 11.37
CA GLY A 433 30.50 6.73 11.02
C GLY A 433 31.34 6.47 9.77
N ALA A 434 31.43 7.43 8.84
CA ALA A 434 32.21 7.29 7.61
C ALA A 434 33.73 7.45 7.84
N ARG A 435 34.15 7.97 8.99
CA ARG A 435 35.58 8.21 9.30
C ARG A 435 36.38 6.95 9.66
N ARG A 436 35.73 5.79 9.79
CA ARG A 436 36.41 4.51 10.07
C ARG A 436 36.59 3.60 8.85
N ALA A 437 36.23 4.06 7.65
CA ALA A 437 36.57 3.34 6.44
C ALA A 437 38.07 3.54 6.16
N VAL A 438 38.83 2.46 6.34
CA VAL A 438 40.21 2.20 5.93
C VAL A 438 40.87 3.38 5.22
N ARG A 439 41.89 3.96 5.84
CA ARG A 439 42.81 4.89 5.18
C ARG A 439 43.51 4.15 4.02
N LEU A 440 42.97 4.32 2.82
CA LEU A 440 43.56 3.80 1.57
C LEU A 440 44.88 4.52 1.19
N HIS A 441 45.42 5.33 2.11
CA HIS A 441 46.69 6.06 1.90
C HIS A 441 47.94 5.20 1.98
N ASP A 442 47.84 3.98 2.48
CA ASP A 442 49.04 3.13 2.72
C ASP A 442 49.25 2.06 1.63
N VAL A 443 48.50 2.12 0.52
CA VAL A 443 48.73 1.23 -0.62
C VAL A 443 49.51 2.00 -1.70
N PRO A 444 50.77 1.66 -1.97
CA PRO A 444 51.65 2.45 -2.87
C PRO A 444 51.37 2.20 -4.36
N ILE A 445 50.14 2.05 -4.78
CA ILE A 445 49.79 1.80 -6.17
C ILE A 445 48.94 2.96 -6.73
N PHE A 446 49.62 3.80 -7.53
CA PHE A 446 49.06 4.86 -8.35
C PHE A 446 48.18 5.91 -7.62
N PRO A 447 48.79 6.88 -6.92
CA PRO A 447 48.07 7.94 -6.20
C PRO A 447 47.17 8.79 -7.10
N GLY A 448 47.50 8.94 -8.38
CA GLY A 448 46.71 9.75 -9.34
C GLY A 448 45.36 9.17 -9.72
N VAL A 449 45.28 7.85 -9.91
CA VAL A 449 44.02 7.19 -10.33
C VAL A 449 43.02 7.14 -9.17
N LEU A 450 43.51 6.87 -7.95
CA LEU A 450 42.66 6.89 -6.75
C LEU A 450 42.16 8.31 -6.42
N ARG A 451 43.00 9.33 -6.63
CA ARG A 451 42.61 10.73 -6.42
C ARG A 451 41.59 11.21 -7.44
N PHE A 452 41.65 10.77 -8.69
CA PHE A 452 40.70 11.06 -9.73
C PHE A 452 39.35 10.36 -9.50
N GLN A 453 39.36 9.11 -9.04
CA GLN A 453 38.17 8.37 -8.66
C GLN A 453 37.47 8.99 -7.42
N TYR A 454 38.28 9.48 -6.47
CA TYR A 454 37.75 10.15 -5.28
C TYR A 454 37.06 11.49 -5.60
N LEU A 455 37.64 12.25 -6.55
CA LEU A 455 37.07 13.52 -7.02
C LEU A 455 35.76 13.37 -7.82
N LEU A 456 35.56 12.23 -8.51
CA LEU A 456 34.35 11.95 -9.29
C LEU A 456 33.23 11.28 -8.47
N LEU A 457 33.54 10.76 -7.28
CA LEU A 457 32.58 10.09 -6.39
C LEU A 457 32.04 10.99 -5.28
N HIS A 458 32.57 12.17 -5.11
CA HIS A 458 32.14 13.22 -4.21
C HIS A 458 31.64 14.44 -4.99
#